data_f69f6cfe4728b1b06e9b1934d85e6888
#
_entry.id   f69f6cfe4728b1b06e9b1934d85e6888
#
_cell.length_a   1.000
_cell.length_b   1.000
_cell.length_c   1.000
_cell.angle_alpha   90.00
_cell.angle_beta   90.00
_cell.angle_gamma   90.00
#
_symmetry.space_group_name_H-M   'P 1'
#
loop_
_entity.id
_entity.type
_entity.pdbx_description
1 polymer ?
#
loop_
_entity_poly.entity_id
_entity_poly.type
_entity_poly.pdbx_seq_one_letter_code
_entity_poly.pdbx_strand_id
1 'polypeptide(L)'
;MCSSDLVKGTLNVGGVAGQTSFGATLTACYATGNVIIEIDRTQNISGGGLVGFNDGISLLSCYATGNVTSTGSGTGNVHIGGFLGDNYTTVTACYWKNNQERGYKTAPESTKVDGTYVTWQKAVDAMNTALQNAGSEWRYELNGALPTLRKQ
;
A
#
# COMPACT_ATOMS: atom_id res chain seq x y z
N MET A 1 8.82 0.39 10.49
CA MET A 1 9.39 0.71 9.15
C MET A 1 9.76 -0.61 8.50
N CYS A 2 9.08 -0.97 7.43
CA CYS A 2 9.42 -2.16 6.65
C CYS A 2 9.88 -1.68 5.27
N SER A 3 11.16 -1.76 4.98
CA SER A 3 11.68 -1.68 3.64
C SER A 3 12.26 -3.04 3.29
N SER A 4 11.66 -3.72 2.33
CA SER A 4 12.22 -4.91 1.72
C SER A 4 12.59 -4.54 0.28
N ASP A 5 13.71 -5.01 -0.22
CA ASP A 5 14.09 -4.76 -1.61
C ASP A 5 13.19 -5.55 -2.58
N LEU A 6 12.69 -6.69 -2.14
CA LEU A 6 11.81 -7.57 -2.91
C LEU A 6 10.96 -8.44 -1.98
N VAL A 7 9.65 -8.50 -2.26
CA VAL A 7 8.72 -9.47 -1.66
C VAL A 7 8.14 -10.35 -2.77
N LYS A 8 8.19 -11.66 -2.57
CA LYS A 8 7.71 -12.65 -3.53
C LYS A 8 6.81 -13.67 -2.83
N GLY A 9 5.70 -14.04 -3.46
CA GLY A 9 4.76 -14.99 -2.87
C GLY A 9 3.69 -15.48 -3.86
N THR A 10 2.85 -16.41 -3.40
CA THR A 10 1.94 -17.21 -4.25
C THR A 10 0.46 -17.11 -3.90
N LEU A 11 0.07 -16.29 -2.90
CA LEU A 11 -1.34 -16.17 -2.50
C LEU A 11 -1.71 -14.71 -2.23
N ASN A 12 -1.53 -14.23 -0.99
CA ASN A 12 -1.71 -12.83 -0.64
C ASN A 12 -0.33 -12.21 -0.43
N VAL A 13 0.03 -11.23 -1.24
CA VAL A 13 1.39 -10.68 -1.25
C VAL A 13 1.34 -9.16 -1.13
N GLY A 14 2.05 -8.62 -0.15
CA GLY A 14 2.17 -7.17 0.04
C GLY A 14 3.52 -6.79 0.65
N GLY A 15 3.96 -5.57 0.41
CA GLY A 15 5.26 -5.08 0.89
C GLY A 15 5.38 -4.99 2.41
N VAL A 16 4.26 -4.83 3.13
CA VAL A 16 4.19 -4.83 4.60
C VAL A 16 3.49 -6.09 5.10
N ALA A 17 2.36 -6.46 4.50
CA ALA A 17 1.60 -7.63 4.93
C ALA A 17 0.95 -8.34 3.73
N GLY A 18 1.00 -9.66 3.70
CA GLY A 18 0.27 -10.45 2.71
C GLY A 18 -1.24 -10.35 2.94
N GLN A 19 -1.67 -10.56 4.18
CA GLN A 19 -3.07 -10.46 4.61
C GLN A 19 -3.17 -9.78 5.96
N THR A 20 -4.22 -9.02 6.16
CA THR A 20 -4.60 -8.43 7.45
C THR A 20 -6.02 -8.88 7.83
N SER A 21 -6.28 -9.00 9.12
CA SER A 21 -7.58 -9.41 9.67
C SER A 21 -7.97 -8.51 10.84
N PHE A 22 -9.23 -8.57 11.25
CA PHE A 22 -9.87 -7.68 12.21
C PHE A 22 -9.04 -7.17 13.40
N GLY A 23 -9.30 -5.92 13.79
CA GLY A 23 -9.06 -5.40 15.13
C GLY A 23 -7.83 -4.49 15.30
N ALA A 24 -7.13 -4.10 14.23
CA ALA A 24 -6.01 -3.18 14.31
C ALA A 24 -6.11 -2.02 13.32
N THR A 25 -5.29 -0.99 13.53
CA THR A 25 -5.05 0.08 12.54
C THR A 25 -3.59 0.03 12.12
N LEU A 26 -3.33 0.01 10.84
CA LEU A 26 -2.00 0.19 10.31
C LEU A 26 -1.78 1.69 10.06
N THR A 27 -0.95 2.31 10.87
CA THR A 27 -0.72 3.76 10.87
C THR A 27 0.73 4.07 10.54
N ALA A 28 0.95 5.08 9.68
CA ALA A 28 2.27 5.60 9.35
C ALA A 28 3.24 4.50 8.87
N CYS A 29 2.79 3.66 7.94
CA CYS A 29 3.59 2.59 7.37
C CYS A 29 3.88 2.83 5.89
N TYR A 30 5.00 2.34 5.40
CA TYR A 30 5.30 2.41 3.97
C TYR A 30 6.11 1.23 3.48
N ALA A 31 5.98 0.94 2.19
CA ALA A 31 6.74 -0.06 1.48
C ALA A 31 7.33 0.52 0.19
N THR A 32 8.62 0.32 -0.03
CA THR A 32 9.33 0.78 -1.23
C THR A 32 9.88 -0.37 -2.08
N GLY A 33 9.88 -1.58 -1.54
CA GLY A 33 10.34 -2.79 -2.23
C GLY A 33 9.34 -3.28 -3.28
N ASN A 34 9.86 -3.91 -4.32
CA ASN A 34 9.04 -4.53 -5.36
C ASN A 34 8.27 -5.75 -4.83
N VAL A 35 7.09 -5.97 -5.39
CA VAL A 35 6.22 -7.11 -5.06
C VAL A 35 6.03 -7.97 -6.30
N ILE A 36 6.34 -9.26 -6.21
CA ILE A 36 6.11 -10.24 -7.27
C ILE A 36 5.14 -11.32 -6.79
N ILE A 37 4.04 -11.46 -7.53
CA ILE A 37 3.03 -12.47 -7.27
C ILE A 37 3.24 -13.62 -8.26
N GLU A 38 3.52 -14.82 -7.74
CA GLU A 38 3.62 -16.03 -8.57
C GLU A 38 2.27 -16.71 -8.67
N ILE A 39 1.70 -16.68 -9.87
CA ILE A 39 0.40 -17.31 -10.15
C ILE A 39 0.66 -18.75 -10.59
N ASP A 40 0.34 -19.72 -9.74
CA ASP A 40 0.50 -21.14 -10.02
C ASP A 40 -0.73 -21.98 -9.60
N ARG A 41 -1.81 -21.30 -9.22
CA ARG A 41 -2.94 -21.92 -8.52
C ARG A 41 -4.30 -21.62 -9.15
N THR A 42 -5.29 -22.40 -8.72
CA THR A 42 -6.71 -22.17 -8.99
C THR A 42 -7.38 -21.26 -7.97
N GLN A 43 -6.65 -20.82 -6.94
CA GLN A 43 -7.16 -19.98 -5.85
C GLN A 43 -7.13 -18.50 -6.23
N ASN A 44 -7.97 -17.71 -5.58
CA ASN A 44 -7.92 -16.25 -5.68
C ASN A 44 -6.61 -15.73 -5.07
N ILE A 45 -6.02 -14.77 -5.74
CA ILE A 45 -4.73 -14.19 -5.40
C ILE A 45 -4.88 -12.69 -5.29
N SER A 46 -4.38 -12.11 -4.20
CA SER A 46 -4.38 -10.66 -4.01
C SER A 46 -2.96 -10.13 -3.81
N GLY A 47 -2.57 -9.15 -4.60
CA GLY A 47 -1.27 -8.51 -4.53
C GLY A 47 -1.35 -6.99 -4.48
N GLY A 48 -0.65 -6.39 -3.52
CA GLY A 48 -0.59 -4.94 -3.36
C GLY A 48 0.79 -4.44 -2.98
N GLY A 49 1.09 -3.20 -3.31
CA GLY A 49 2.36 -2.59 -2.93
C GLY A 49 2.57 -2.51 -1.42
N LEU A 50 1.49 -2.31 -0.65
CA LEU A 50 1.53 -2.31 0.81
C LEU A 50 0.94 -3.60 1.40
N VAL A 51 -0.30 -3.94 1.06
CA VAL A 51 -1.01 -5.12 1.59
C VAL A 51 -1.66 -5.89 0.44
N GLY A 52 -1.55 -7.21 0.45
CA GLY A 52 -2.19 -8.07 -0.53
C GLY A 52 -3.71 -8.10 -0.37
N PHE A 53 -4.19 -8.55 0.79
CA PHE A 53 -5.60 -8.68 1.12
C PHE A 53 -5.90 -8.00 2.47
N ASN A 54 -6.65 -6.91 2.44
CA ASN A 54 -7.05 -6.20 3.65
C ASN A 54 -8.48 -6.57 4.06
N ASP A 55 -8.59 -7.42 5.08
CA ASP A 55 -9.85 -7.89 5.65
C ASP A 55 -10.00 -7.42 7.09
N GLY A 56 -10.38 -6.17 7.27
CA GLY A 56 -10.86 -5.67 8.55
C GLY A 56 -9.96 -4.70 9.32
N ILE A 57 -8.79 -4.27 8.79
CA ILE A 57 -8.02 -3.21 9.45
C ILE A 57 -8.14 -1.88 8.71
N SER A 58 -8.21 -0.78 9.46
CA SER A 58 -8.12 0.56 8.89
C SER A 58 -6.68 0.92 8.57
N LEU A 59 -6.48 1.60 7.45
CA LEU A 59 -5.18 2.11 7.01
C LEU A 59 -5.17 3.63 7.13
N LEU A 60 -4.17 4.16 7.84
CA LEU A 60 -4.04 5.60 8.07
C LEU A 60 -2.64 6.08 7.70
N SER A 61 -2.56 7.03 6.77
CA SER A 61 -1.31 7.69 6.39
C SER A 61 -0.21 6.71 6.01
N CYS A 62 -0.50 5.84 5.05
CA CYS A 62 0.45 4.85 4.54
C CYS A 62 0.77 5.10 3.07
N TYR A 63 1.93 4.63 2.58
CA TYR A 63 2.21 4.69 1.15
C TYR A 63 3.00 3.49 0.62
N ALA A 64 2.93 3.29 -0.71
CA ALA A 64 3.69 2.27 -1.41
C ALA A 64 4.28 2.81 -2.72
N THR A 65 5.53 2.45 -3.03
CA THR A 65 6.22 2.86 -4.27
C THR A 65 6.87 1.73 -5.05
N GLY A 66 7.04 0.55 -4.46
CA GLY A 66 7.57 -0.61 -5.15
C GLY A 66 6.65 -1.08 -6.29
N ASN A 67 7.21 -1.50 -7.40
CA ASN A 67 6.46 -2.06 -8.50
C ASN A 67 5.77 -3.37 -8.09
N VAL A 68 4.54 -3.56 -8.55
CA VAL A 68 3.77 -4.78 -8.31
C VAL A 68 3.60 -5.50 -9.63
N THR A 69 4.12 -6.72 -9.72
CA THR A 69 4.09 -7.54 -10.92
C THR A 69 3.61 -8.96 -10.62
N SER A 70 3.10 -9.64 -11.63
CA SER A 70 2.73 -11.05 -11.54
C SER A 70 3.44 -11.87 -12.60
N THR A 71 3.76 -13.12 -12.28
CA THR A 71 4.35 -14.11 -13.16
C THR A 71 3.57 -15.42 -13.08
N GLY A 72 3.65 -16.25 -14.12
CA GLY A 72 2.93 -17.52 -14.16
C GLY A 72 1.48 -17.40 -14.64
N SER A 73 0.71 -18.46 -14.49
CA SER A 73 -0.70 -18.55 -14.89
C SER A 73 -1.50 -19.44 -13.95
N GLY A 74 -2.79 -19.15 -13.83
CA GLY A 74 -3.73 -19.90 -13.02
C GLY A 74 -5.17 -19.62 -13.44
N THR A 75 -6.13 -20.33 -12.89
CA THR A 75 -7.57 -20.16 -13.19
C THR A 75 -8.33 -19.40 -12.11
N GLY A 76 -7.68 -19.06 -11.00
CA GLY A 76 -8.27 -18.22 -9.95
C GLY A 76 -8.34 -16.73 -10.33
N ASN A 77 -9.12 -15.96 -9.58
CA ASN A 77 -9.14 -14.53 -9.75
C ASN A 77 -7.84 -13.90 -9.24
N VAL A 78 -7.30 -12.98 -10.00
CA VAL A 78 -6.08 -12.25 -9.64
C VAL A 78 -6.43 -10.77 -9.43
N HIS A 79 -6.24 -10.30 -8.21
CA HIS A 79 -6.49 -8.92 -7.80
C HIS A 79 -5.17 -8.23 -7.48
N ILE A 80 -4.76 -7.30 -8.35
CA ILE A 80 -3.50 -6.57 -8.20
C ILE A 80 -3.78 -5.08 -8.16
N GLY A 81 -3.19 -4.41 -7.19
CA GLY A 81 -3.22 -2.96 -7.07
C GLY A 81 -1.88 -2.38 -6.64
N GLY A 82 -1.66 -1.12 -6.95
CA GLY A 82 -0.42 -0.41 -6.60
C GLY A 82 -0.22 -0.21 -5.10
N PHE A 83 -1.31 -0.27 -4.34
CA PHE A 83 -1.32 -0.10 -2.89
C PHE A 83 -1.90 -1.34 -2.19
N LEU A 84 -3.10 -1.77 -2.58
CA LEU A 84 -3.80 -2.93 -2.04
C LEU A 84 -4.23 -3.87 -3.18
N GLY A 85 -4.22 -5.17 -2.97
CA GLY A 85 -4.82 -6.14 -3.88
C GLY A 85 -6.34 -6.15 -3.75
N ASP A 86 -6.84 -6.45 -2.57
CA ASP A 86 -8.24 -6.32 -2.17
C ASP A 86 -8.37 -5.52 -0.88
N ASN A 87 -9.50 -4.81 -0.74
CA ASN A 87 -9.78 -4.00 0.44
C ASN A 87 -11.26 -4.01 0.81
N TYR A 88 -11.55 -4.22 2.09
CA TYR A 88 -12.91 -4.23 2.67
C TYR A 88 -13.08 -3.23 3.82
N THR A 89 -12.14 -2.29 4.00
CA THR A 89 -12.15 -1.35 5.11
C THR A 89 -11.75 0.06 4.71
N THR A 90 -11.75 0.97 5.68
CA THR A 90 -11.43 2.38 5.49
C THR A 90 -9.93 2.59 5.26
N VAL A 91 -9.62 3.40 4.25
CA VAL A 91 -8.27 3.85 3.91
C VAL A 91 -8.25 5.37 3.93
N THR A 92 -7.45 5.97 4.79
CA THR A 92 -7.40 7.42 5.00
C THR A 92 -6.01 7.97 4.72
N ALA A 93 -5.91 9.00 3.88
CA ALA A 93 -4.67 9.67 3.52
C ALA A 93 -3.55 8.69 3.12
N CYS A 94 -3.87 7.71 2.27
CA CYS A 94 -2.93 6.72 1.77
C CYS A 94 -2.60 6.96 0.29
N TYR A 95 -1.35 6.74 -0.08
CA TYR A 95 -0.82 7.12 -1.38
C TYR A 95 0.03 6.02 -2.01
N TRP A 96 0.14 6.06 -3.33
CA TRP A 96 1.00 5.11 -4.06
C TRP A 96 1.55 5.73 -5.35
N LYS A 97 2.71 5.22 -5.78
CA LYS A 97 3.35 5.58 -7.05
C LYS A 97 4.18 4.42 -7.54
N ASN A 98 3.66 3.67 -8.51
CA ASN A 98 4.36 2.55 -9.14
C ASN A 98 3.78 2.24 -10.53
N ASN A 99 4.09 1.04 -11.07
CA ASN A 99 3.69 0.60 -12.40
C ASN A 99 2.20 0.27 -12.56
N GLN A 100 1.41 0.26 -11.47
CA GLN A 100 -0.02 -0.05 -11.57
C GLN A 100 -0.84 1.19 -11.95
N GLU A 101 -1.95 0.98 -12.66
CA GLU A 101 -2.89 2.05 -13.01
C GLU A 101 -3.91 2.33 -11.90
N ARG A 102 -4.13 1.35 -11.02
CA ARG A 102 -5.06 1.44 -9.89
C ARG A 102 -4.38 1.12 -8.58
N GLY A 103 -4.76 1.82 -7.52
CA GLY A 103 -4.25 1.59 -6.16
C GLY A 103 -4.71 0.25 -5.59
N TYR A 104 -5.86 -0.25 -6.02
CA TYR A 104 -6.47 -1.52 -5.66
C TYR A 104 -7.64 -1.80 -6.62
N LYS A 105 -8.27 -3.02 -6.51
CA LYS A 105 -9.29 -3.44 -7.47
C LYS A 105 -10.72 -2.94 -7.16
N THR A 106 -11.10 -2.77 -5.92
CA THR A 106 -12.52 -2.68 -5.53
C THR A 106 -13.04 -1.40 -4.87
N ALA A 107 -12.26 -0.46 -4.33
CA ALA A 107 -12.73 0.79 -3.73
C ALA A 107 -11.74 1.98 -3.77
N PRO A 108 -12.13 3.24 -4.11
CA PRO A 108 -11.25 4.36 -4.44
C PRO A 108 -10.80 5.17 -3.20
N GLU A 109 -9.99 4.59 -2.34
CA GLU A 109 -9.63 5.28 -1.10
C GLU A 109 -8.13 5.58 -0.96
N SER A 110 -7.28 5.06 -1.85
CA SER A 110 -5.89 5.45 -1.97
C SER A 110 -5.65 6.31 -3.21
N THR A 111 -4.73 7.25 -3.12
CA THR A 111 -4.49 8.27 -4.15
C THR A 111 -3.17 8.03 -4.87
N LYS A 112 -3.17 8.03 -6.19
CA LYS A 112 -1.96 7.95 -7.01
C LYS A 112 -1.20 9.27 -6.94
N VAL A 113 0.09 9.20 -6.64
CA VAL A 113 1.01 10.34 -6.80
C VAL A 113 1.44 10.40 -8.27
N ASP A 114 0.90 11.34 -9.01
CA ASP A 114 1.16 11.53 -10.44
C ASP A 114 2.31 12.51 -10.73
N GLY A 115 2.71 13.27 -9.72
CA GLY A 115 3.78 14.26 -9.81
C GLY A 115 3.33 15.62 -10.36
N THR A 116 2.09 15.75 -10.81
CA THR A 116 1.52 16.99 -11.37
C THR A 116 0.41 17.53 -10.47
N TYR A 117 -0.70 16.83 -10.38
CA TYR A 117 -1.85 17.23 -9.55
C TYR A 117 -1.68 16.75 -8.10
N VAL A 118 -1.17 15.54 -7.91
CA VAL A 118 -0.83 14.97 -6.61
C VAL A 118 0.68 14.77 -6.54
N THR A 119 1.36 15.66 -5.85
CA THR A 119 2.80 15.56 -5.59
C THR A 119 3.06 14.87 -4.25
N TRP A 120 4.29 14.41 -4.01
CA TRP A 120 4.68 13.89 -2.70
C TRP A 120 4.56 14.95 -1.59
N GLN A 121 4.77 16.25 -1.88
CA GLN A 121 4.57 17.30 -0.86
C GLN A 121 3.10 17.37 -0.44
N LYS A 122 2.15 17.37 -1.38
CA LYS A 122 0.72 17.35 -1.06
C LYS A 122 0.31 16.09 -0.30
N ALA A 123 0.88 14.95 -0.68
CA ALA A 123 0.64 13.68 0.03
C ALA A 123 1.15 13.75 1.48
N VAL A 124 2.36 14.26 1.69
CA VAL A 124 2.95 14.45 3.04
C VAL A 124 2.09 15.38 3.89
N ASP A 125 1.64 16.50 3.35
CA ASP A 125 0.79 17.46 4.07
C ASP A 125 -0.54 16.81 4.52
N ALA A 126 -1.18 16.04 3.63
CA ALA A 126 -2.41 15.32 3.95
C ALA A 126 -2.21 14.17 4.94
N MET A 127 -1.13 13.38 4.77
CA MET A 127 -0.76 12.31 5.71
C MET A 127 -0.49 12.88 7.10
N ASN A 128 0.25 13.98 7.20
CA ASN A 128 0.56 14.62 8.48
C ASN A 128 -0.68 15.22 9.16
N THR A 129 -1.60 15.81 8.39
CA THR A 129 -2.88 16.29 8.92
C THR A 129 -3.68 15.13 9.52
N ALA A 130 -3.78 14.00 8.82
CA ALA A 130 -4.48 12.83 9.30
C ALA A 130 -3.81 12.21 10.54
N LEU A 131 -2.47 12.15 10.59
CA LEU A 131 -1.71 11.68 11.75
C LEU A 131 -1.91 12.62 12.96
N GLN A 132 -1.91 13.93 12.76
CA GLN A 132 -2.17 14.90 13.82
C GLN A 132 -3.58 14.74 14.40
N ASN A 133 -4.58 14.61 13.54
CA ASN A 133 -5.98 14.39 13.96
C ASN A 133 -6.16 13.08 14.72
N ALA A 134 -5.34 12.08 14.45
CA ALA A 134 -5.32 10.80 15.16
C ALA A 134 -4.46 10.81 16.44
N GLY A 135 -3.85 11.94 16.81
CA GLY A 135 -2.98 12.06 17.99
C GLY A 135 -1.65 11.31 17.87
N SER A 136 -1.21 11.01 16.66
CA SER A 136 0.06 10.33 16.43
C SER A 136 1.25 11.24 16.65
N GLU A 137 2.34 10.71 17.23
CA GLU A 137 3.63 11.39 17.36
C GLU A 137 4.50 11.27 16.08
N TRP A 138 4.07 10.52 15.08
CA TRP A 138 4.80 10.33 13.84
C TRP A 138 4.42 11.38 12.80
N ARG A 139 5.41 11.82 12.03
CA ARG A 139 5.22 12.74 10.89
C ARG A 139 6.08 12.28 9.72
N TYR A 140 5.58 12.51 8.52
CA TYR A 140 6.37 12.38 7.30
C TYR A 140 7.14 13.66 7.00
N GLU A 141 8.38 13.51 6.56
CA GLU A 141 9.21 14.59 6.02
C GLU A 141 9.67 14.23 4.61
N LEU A 142 9.64 15.21 3.71
CA LEU A 142 10.11 15.04 2.33
C LEU A 142 11.49 15.71 2.19
N ASN A 143 12.55 15.00 2.59
CA ASN A 143 13.94 15.45 2.50
C ASN A 143 14.69 14.87 1.31
N GLY A 144 13.99 14.25 0.36
CA GLY A 144 14.52 13.58 -0.82
C GLY A 144 13.41 13.22 -1.79
N ALA A 145 13.60 12.14 -2.55
CA ALA A 145 12.63 11.70 -3.56
C ALA A 145 11.34 11.10 -2.96
N LEU A 146 11.42 10.51 -1.76
CA LEU A 146 10.32 9.83 -1.08
C LEU A 146 10.18 10.33 0.37
N PRO A 147 8.95 10.32 0.92
CA PRO A 147 8.72 10.67 2.31
C PRO A 147 9.40 9.69 3.27
N THR A 148 9.92 10.19 4.37
CA THR A 148 10.48 9.42 5.48
C THR A 148 9.75 9.73 6.78
N LEU A 149 9.67 8.76 7.70
CA LEU A 149 9.01 8.94 8.99
C LEU A 149 9.98 9.47 10.04
N ARG A 150 9.49 10.42 10.83
CA ARG A 150 10.17 10.97 12.00
C ARG A 150 9.20 11.02 13.17
N LYS A 151 9.70 10.66 14.36
CA LYS A 151 8.99 10.88 15.62
C LYS A 151 9.23 12.32 16.08
N GLN A 152 8.16 13.02 16.47
CA GLN A 152 8.21 14.36 17.06
C GLN A 152 8.38 14.29 18.58
#